data_37b9880a30e0a267d885748ca1ab0079
#
_entry.id   37b9880a30e0a267d885748ca1ab0079
#
_cell.length_a   1.000
_cell.length_b   1.000
_cell.length_c   1.000
_cell.angle_alpha   90.00
_cell.angle_beta   90.00
_cell.angle_gamma   90.00
#
_symmetry.space_group_name_H-M   'P 1'
#
loop_
_entity.id
_entity.type
_entity.pdbx_description
1 polymer ?
#
loop_
_entity_poly.entity_id
_entity_poly.type
_entity_poly.pdbx_seq_one_letter_code
_entity_poly.pdbx_strand_id
1 'polypeptide(L)' 'MNKKLYDMLKSSAEADLAKAELTIELLSDKAVGIGDHSTGDFYKTAEEALALATDALDRLATLKRYE' A
#
# COMPACT_ATOMS: atom_id res chain seq x y z
N MET A 1 -15.29 4.22 -19.41
CA MET A 1 -13.96 3.56 -19.49
C MET A 1 -14.18 2.14 -19.99
N ASN A 2 -13.30 1.64 -20.86
CA ASN A 2 -13.52 0.27 -21.30
C ASN A 2 -13.10 -0.72 -20.23
N LYS A 3 -13.60 -1.95 -20.34
CA LYS A 3 -13.43 -2.95 -19.30
C LYS A 3 -11.96 -3.33 -19.06
N LYS A 4 -11.18 -3.47 -20.12
CA LYS A 4 -9.78 -3.86 -19.96
C LYS A 4 -8.96 -2.80 -19.24
N LEU A 5 -9.19 -1.54 -19.57
CA LEU A 5 -8.51 -0.44 -18.87
C LEU A 5 -8.93 -0.38 -17.41
N TYR A 6 -10.23 -0.49 -17.15
CA TYR A 6 -10.76 -0.52 -15.80
C TYR A 6 -10.13 -1.66 -14.99
N ASP A 7 -10.14 -2.87 -15.55
CA ASP A 7 -9.61 -4.04 -14.85
C ASP A 7 -8.11 -3.90 -14.58
N MET A 8 -7.36 -3.33 -15.52
CA MET A 8 -5.93 -3.12 -15.32
C MET A 8 -5.67 -2.13 -14.18
N LEU A 9 -6.38 -1.01 -14.19
CA LEU A 9 -6.22 0.01 -13.14
C LEU A 9 -6.63 -0.54 -11.77
N LYS A 10 -7.71 -1.30 -11.73
CA LYS A 10 -8.17 -1.92 -10.48
C LYS A 10 -7.15 -2.92 -9.95
N SER A 11 -6.65 -3.80 -10.82
CA SER A 11 -5.66 -4.81 -10.43
C SER A 11 -4.38 -4.15 -9.93
N SER A 12 -3.96 -3.08 -10.57
CA SER A 12 -2.77 -2.33 -10.15
C SER A 12 -2.96 -1.75 -8.75
N ALA A 13 -4.10 -1.14 -8.50
CA ALA A 13 -4.38 -0.56 -7.19
C ALA A 13 -4.50 -1.64 -6.11
N GLU A 14 -5.15 -2.75 -6.44
CA GLU A 14 -5.27 -3.87 -5.49
C GLU A 14 -3.91 -4.48 -5.16
N ALA A 15 -3.03 -4.58 -6.14
CA ALA A 15 -1.68 -5.08 -5.92
C ALA A 15 -0.89 -4.13 -5.00
N ASP A 16 -1.00 -2.83 -5.24
CA ASP A 16 -0.32 -1.84 -4.38
C ASP A 16 -0.86 -1.87 -2.96
N LEU A 17 -2.17 -2.03 -2.80
CA LEU A 17 -2.77 -2.14 -1.48
C LEU A 17 -2.25 -3.39 -0.75
N ALA A 18 -2.18 -4.51 -1.45
CA ALA A 18 -1.67 -5.75 -0.86
C ALA A 18 -0.21 -5.60 -0.41
N LYS A 19 0.62 -4.95 -1.24
CA LYS A 19 2.02 -4.69 -0.87
C LYS A 19 2.11 -3.83 0.37
N ALA A 20 1.31 -2.78 0.44
CA ALA A 20 1.32 -1.86 1.58
C ALA A 20 0.87 -2.57 2.85
N GLU A 21 -0.20 -3.33 2.76
CA GLU A 21 -0.74 -4.06 3.90
C GLU A 21 0.24 -5.10 4.42
N LEU A 22 0.88 -5.83 3.51
CA LEU A 22 1.88 -6.82 3.90
C LEU A 22 3.07 -6.15 4.58
N THR A 23 3.51 -5.02 4.05
CA THR A 23 4.62 -4.28 4.65
C THR A 23 4.28 -3.82 6.07
N ILE A 24 3.08 -3.26 6.25
CA ILE A 24 2.63 -2.80 7.57
C ILE A 24 2.55 -3.96 8.55
N GLU A 25 2.04 -5.10 8.09
CA GLU A 25 1.92 -6.29 8.90
C GLU A 25 3.29 -6.80 9.34
N LEU A 26 4.24 -6.87 8.40
CA LEU A 26 5.60 -7.31 8.71
C LEU A 26 6.30 -6.37 9.67
N LEU A 27 6.13 -5.06 9.48
CA LEU A 27 6.73 -4.08 10.38
C LEU A 27 6.13 -4.18 11.78
N SER A 28 4.84 -4.44 11.88
CA SER A 28 4.17 -4.61 13.17
C SER A 28 4.75 -5.80 13.94
N ASP A 29 4.97 -6.90 13.24
CA ASP A 29 5.50 -8.11 13.83
C ASP A 29 6.98 -7.99 14.16
N LYS A 30 7.70 -7.18 13.42
CA LYS A 30 9.15 -7.04 13.53
C LYS A 30 9.57 -5.81 14.31
N ALA A 31 8.65 -5.15 14.97
CA ALA A 31 8.95 -3.91 15.69
C ALA A 31 10.09 -4.10 16.68
N VAL A 32 10.19 -5.27 17.29
CA VAL A 32 11.24 -5.56 18.28
C VAL A 32 12.61 -5.67 17.63
N GLY A 33 12.69 -5.87 16.33
CA GLY A 33 13.96 -6.08 15.65
C GLY A 33 14.61 -4.82 15.11
N ILE A 34 14.08 -3.65 15.42
CA ILE A 34 14.56 -2.43 14.83
C ILE A 34 15.69 -1.77 15.60
N GLY A 35 16.20 -2.42 16.60
CA GLY A 35 17.10 -1.79 17.54
C GLY A 35 18.43 -1.34 16.99
N ASP A 36 18.87 -1.86 15.89
CA ASP A 36 20.24 -1.67 15.47
C ASP A 36 20.54 -0.30 14.90
N HIS A 37 20.20 -0.10 13.67
CA HIS A 37 20.64 1.07 12.96
C HIS A 37 19.58 1.64 12.09
N SER A 38 18.42 1.10 12.17
CA SER A 38 17.41 1.40 11.18
C SER A 38 16.14 1.99 11.75
N THR A 39 16.23 2.65 12.90
CA THR A 39 15.06 3.31 13.46
C THR A 39 14.47 4.31 12.48
N GLY A 40 15.32 5.13 11.84
CA GLY A 40 14.87 6.06 10.82
C GLY A 40 14.28 5.36 9.62
N ASP A 41 14.93 4.27 9.21
CA ASP A 41 14.44 3.48 8.08
C ASP A 41 13.12 2.80 8.40
N PHE A 42 12.95 2.35 9.64
CA PHE A 42 11.69 1.76 10.07
C PHE A 42 10.55 2.76 9.95
N TYR A 43 10.74 3.96 10.50
CA TYR A 43 9.70 4.99 10.43
C TYR A 43 9.40 5.37 8.99
N LYS A 44 10.44 5.57 8.20
CA LYS A 44 10.28 5.92 6.79
C LYS A 44 9.50 4.86 6.04
N THR A 45 9.87 3.60 6.23
CA THR A 45 9.21 2.49 5.55
C THR A 45 7.75 2.38 5.98
N ALA A 46 7.48 2.55 7.26
CA ALA A 46 6.11 2.51 7.78
C ALA A 46 5.26 3.64 7.19
N GLU A 47 5.81 4.83 7.14
CA GLU A 47 5.11 5.99 6.59
C GLU A 47 4.85 5.83 5.11
N GLU A 48 5.84 5.31 4.37
CA GLU A 48 5.68 5.06 2.95
C GLU A 48 4.63 3.98 2.68
N ALA A 49 4.60 2.94 3.50
CA ALA A 49 3.61 1.89 3.35
C ALA A 49 2.20 2.42 3.60
N LEU A 50 2.03 3.26 4.61
CA LEU A 50 0.72 3.86 4.87
C LEU A 50 0.30 4.77 3.73
N ALA A 51 1.23 5.55 3.19
CA ALA A 51 0.95 6.43 2.06
C ALA A 51 0.54 5.63 0.83
N LEU A 52 1.20 4.52 0.58
CA LEU A 52 0.84 3.64 -0.54
C LEU A 52 -0.56 3.04 -0.35
N ALA A 53 -0.88 2.60 0.86
CA ALA A 53 -2.21 2.07 1.16
C ALA A 53 -3.28 3.13 0.92
N THR A 54 -3.05 4.35 1.41
CA THR A 54 -3.99 5.46 1.24
C THR A 54 -4.20 5.77 -0.24
N ASP A 55 -3.11 5.85 -0.99
CA ASP A 55 -3.17 6.11 -2.43
C ASP A 55 -3.96 5.02 -3.16
N ALA A 56 -3.68 3.75 -2.84
CA ALA A 56 -4.36 2.63 -3.47
C ALA A 56 -5.86 2.63 -3.15
N LEU A 57 -6.23 2.89 -1.90
CA LEU A 57 -7.63 2.98 -1.50
C LEU A 57 -8.35 4.11 -2.22
N ASP A 58 -7.69 5.26 -2.35
CA ASP A 58 -8.25 6.40 -3.08
C ASP A 58 -8.47 6.06 -4.54
N ARG A 59 -7.51 5.37 -5.17
CA ARG A 59 -7.64 4.95 -6.57
C ARG A 59 -8.81 4.00 -6.74
N LEU A 60 -8.97 3.05 -5.82
CA LEU A 60 -10.08 2.10 -5.88
C LEU A 60 -11.43 2.80 -5.70
N ALA A 61 -11.49 3.75 -4.78
CA ALA A 61 -12.71 4.53 -4.57
C ALA A 61 -13.04 5.36 -5.81
N THR A 62 -12.03 5.96 -6.42
CA THR A 62 -12.22 6.76 -7.64
C THR A 62 -12.72 5.89 -8.80
N LEU A 63 -12.16 4.68 -8.93
CA LEU A 63 -12.56 3.77 -10.01
C LEU A 63 -14.05 3.41 -9.96
N LYS A 64 -14.64 3.40 -8.77
CA LYS A 64 -16.07 3.10 -8.65
C LYS A 64 -16.94 4.07 -9.42
N ARG A 65 -16.45 5.28 -9.65
CA ARG A 65 -17.19 6.28 -10.43
C ARG A 65 -17.26 5.93 -11.92
N TYR A 66 -16.49 4.96 -12.35
CA TYR A 66 -16.40 4.54 -13.76
C TYR A 66 -16.99 3.15 -13.98
N GLU A 67 -17.60 2.60 -12.98
CA GLU A 67 -18.27 1.28 -13.11
C GLU A 67 -19.49 1.37 -13.99
#